data_584c1a1e8dc307dbdda3cb7c361af7bb
#
_entry.id   584c1a1e8dc307dbdda3cb7c361af7bb
#
_cell.length_a   1.000
_cell.length_b   1.000
_cell.length_c   1.000
_cell.angle_alpha   90.00
_cell.angle_beta   90.00
_cell.angle_gamma   90.00
#
_symmetry.space_group_name_H-M   'P 1'
#
loop_
_entity.id
_entity.type
_entity.pdbx_description
1 polymer ?
#
loop_
_entity_poly.entity_id
_entity_poly.type
_entity_poly.pdbx_seq_one_letter_code
_entity_poly.pdbx_strand_id
1 'polypeptide(L)'
;MDNQEQKTTTTLFSELNKTIQVLGVEKLVDILKHIRKKSVEITQDQVDQSEVIIKTVCEEFSISIDEFYSHKRLNDRRYAVGVCALLLQNKVGLDNSDISFLLRKPADIVSIYKNSINLLRDARPDDYKIIKRIANINSKLKDLKNE
;
A
#
# COMPACT_ATOMS: atom_id res chain seq x y z
N MET A 1 -25.21 15.80 12.53
CA MET A 1 -24.02 15.02 12.90
C MET A 1 -24.39 13.98 13.93
N ASP A 2 -24.06 12.73 13.67
CA ASP A 2 -24.29 11.73 14.71
C ASP A 2 -23.20 11.83 15.79
N ASN A 3 -23.44 11.20 16.96
CA ASN A 3 -22.54 11.30 18.12
C ASN A 3 -21.13 10.73 17.83
N GLN A 4 -21.02 9.83 16.86
CA GLN A 4 -19.76 9.18 16.50
C GLN A 4 -18.86 10.13 15.70
N GLU A 5 -19.42 10.93 14.79
CA GLU A 5 -18.68 11.93 14.03
C GLU A 5 -18.16 13.04 14.94
N GLN A 6 -18.95 13.49 15.92
CA GLN A 6 -18.53 14.48 16.90
C GLN A 6 -17.37 13.99 17.76
N LYS A 7 -17.39 12.73 18.22
CA LYS A 7 -16.29 12.11 18.97
C LYS A 7 -15.02 12.02 18.15
N THR A 8 -15.12 11.61 16.88
CA THR A 8 -13.97 11.51 15.97
C THR A 8 -13.34 12.87 15.73
N THR A 9 -14.15 13.90 15.50
CA THR A 9 -13.68 15.28 15.30
C THR A 9 -12.99 15.82 16.55
N THR A 10 -13.55 15.59 17.73
CA THR A 10 -12.96 16.02 19.01
C THR A 10 -11.61 15.34 19.24
N THR A 11 -11.50 14.03 18.96
CA THR A 11 -10.25 13.28 19.06
C THR A 11 -9.18 13.83 18.12
N LEU A 12 -9.56 14.14 16.86
CA LEU A 12 -8.66 14.71 15.86
C LEU A 12 -8.08 16.04 16.34
N PHE A 13 -8.90 16.96 16.82
CA PHE A 13 -8.41 18.25 17.33
C PHE A 13 -7.51 18.09 18.55
N SER A 14 -7.82 17.17 19.45
CA SER A 14 -6.98 16.87 20.60
C SER A 14 -5.60 16.38 20.17
N GLU A 15 -5.54 15.45 19.24
CA GLU A 15 -4.27 14.91 18.72
C GLU A 15 -3.48 15.96 17.94
N LEU A 16 -4.14 16.82 17.16
CA LEU A 16 -3.48 17.93 16.47
C LEU A 16 -2.84 18.90 17.46
N ASN A 17 -3.54 19.26 18.53
CA ASN A 17 -3.00 20.14 19.58
C ASN A 17 -1.78 19.54 20.26
N LYS A 18 -1.82 18.26 20.59
CA LYS A 18 -0.67 17.54 21.17
C LYS A 18 0.52 17.54 20.20
N THR A 19 0.28 17.29 18.93
CA THR A 19 1.33 17.26 17.89
C THR A 19 1.94 18.63 17.72
N ILE A 20 1.15 19.71 17.74
CA ILE A 20 1.63 21.09 17.66
C ILE A 20 2.55 21.41 18.86
N GLN A 21 2.16 20.97 20.06
CA GLN A 21 2.99 21.19 21.27
C GLN A 21 4.34 20.49 21.19
N VAL A 22 4.38 19.29 20.60
CA VAL A 22 5.62 18.50 20.50
C VAL A 22 6.52 18.97 19.35
N LEU A 23 5.96 19.22 18.18
CA LEU A 23 6.72 19.50 16.94
C LEU A 23 6.85 21.00 16.63
N GLY A 24 5.93 21.82 17.16
CA GLY A 24 5.80 23.21 16.76
C GLY A 24 4.94 23.36 15.50
N VAL A 25 4.37 24.54 15.33
CA VAL A 25 3.43 24.85 14.22
C VAL A 25 4.11 24.74 12.87
N GLU A 26 5.34 25.22 12.73
CA GLU A 26 6.07 25.24 11.44
C GLU A 26 6.31 23.83 10.91
N LYS A 27 6.77 22.91 11.76
CA LYS A 27 7.00 21.52 11.37
C LYS A 27 5.71 20.83 10.98
N LEU A 28 4.63 21.05 11.73
CA LEU A 28 3.32 20.49 11.40
C LEU A 28 2.83 21.01 10.05
N VAL A 29 2.96 22.31 9.78
CA VAL A 29 2.57 22.89 8.50
C VAL A 29 3.36 22.27 7.36
N ASP A 30 4.68 22.07 7.52
CA ASP A 30 5.51 21.42 6.50
C ASP A 30 5.08 19.98 6.23
N ILE A 31 4.77 19.21 7.27
CA ILE A 31 4.26 17.84 7.14
C ILE A 31 2.93 17.83 6.37
N LEU A 32 2.00 18.71 6.73
CA LEU A 32 0.70 18.81 6.06
C LEU A 32 0.84 19.22 4.60
N LYS A 33 1.73 20.14 4.27
CA LYS A 33 2.03 20.54 2.90
C LYS A 33 2.60 19.36 2.09
N HIS A 34 3.48 18.58 2.68
CA HIS A 34 4.05 17.39 2.05
C HIS A 34 2.97 16.36 1.73
N ILE A 35 2.10 16.07 2.69
CA ILE A 35 0.96 15.14 2.51
C ILE A 35 0.05 15.64 1.40
N ARG A 36 -0.29 16.92 1.41
CA ARG A 36 -1.16 17.54 0.38
C ARG A 36 -0.53 17.44 -1.01
N LYS A 37 0.76 17.71 -1.14
CA LYS A 37 1.49 17.60 -2.40
C LYS A 37 1.42 16.18 -2.94
N LYS A 38 1.66 15.17 -2.10
CA LYS A 38 1.55 13.76 -2.49
C LYS A 38 0.15 13.39 -2.96
N SER A 39 -0.89 13.82 -2.23
CA SER A 39 -2.28 13.56 -2.61
C SER A 39 -2.66 14.18 -3.95
N VAL A 40 -2.04 15.31 -4.33
CA VAL A 40 -2.27 15.97 -5.63
C VAL A 40 -1.49 15.27 -6.75
N GLU A 41 -0.30 14.74 -6.46
CA GLU A 41 0.54 14.06 -7.45
C GLU A 41 -0.05 12.72 -7.91
N ILE A 42 -0.81 12.03 -7.04
CA ILE A 42 -1.45 10.77 -7.38
C ILE A 42 -2.88 11.06 -7.87
N THR A 43 -3.18 10.70 -9.11
CA THR A 43 -4.52 10.93 -9.67
C THR A 43 -5.55 9.97 -9.09
N GLN A 44 -6.84 10.33 -9.17
CA GLN A 44 -7.93 9.46 -8.73
C GLN A 44 -7.93 8.15 -9.53
N ASP A 45 -7.67 8.20 -10.83
CA ASP A 45 -7.57 7.01 -11.66
C ASP A 45 -6.45 6.06 -11.18
N GLN A 46 -5.30 6.62 -10.82
CA GLN A 46 -4.20 5.84 -10.25
C GLN A 46 -4.58 5.21 -8.90
N VAL A 47 -5.33 5.92 -8.06
CA VAL A 47 -5.83 5.38 -6.79
C VAL A 47 -6.80 4.23 -7.07
N ASP A 48 -7.73 4.39 -7.98
CA ASP A 48 -8.70 3.36 -8.34
C ASP A 48 -8.03 2.11 -8.90
N GLN A 49 -7.06 2.27 -9.79
CA GLN A 49 -6.25 1.15 -10.31
C GLN A 49 -5.48 0.44 -9.20
N SER A 50 -4.92 1.21 -8.28
CA SER A 50 -4.15 0.66 -7.15
C SER A 50 -5.04 -0.16 -6.22
N GLU A 51 -6.25 0.30 -5.94
CA GLU A 51 -7.22 -0.45 -5.12
C GLU A 51 -7.58 -1.79 -5.74
N VAL A 52 -7.81 -1.82 -7.06
CA VAL A 52 -8.08 -3.07 -7.79
C VAL A 52 -6.90 -4.03 -7.69
N ILE A 53 -5.68 -3.54 -7.85
CA ILE A 53 -4.46 -4.36 -7.73
C ILE A 53 -4.32 -4.93 -6.32
N ILE A 54 -4.45 -4.09 -5.30
CA ILE A 54 -4.34 -4.53 -3.90
C ILE A 54 -5.38 -5.58 -3.58
N LYS A 55 -6.63 -5.36 -3.98
CA LYS A 55 -7.72 -6.31 -3.76
C LYS A 55 -7.44 -7.65 -4.45
N THR A 56 -7.01 -7.63 -5.71
CA THR A 56 -6.71 -8.84 -6.47
C THR A 56 -5.57 -9.64 -5.82
N VAL A 57 -4.52 -8.96 -5.39
CA VAL A 57 -3.38 -9.60 -4.71
C VAL A 57 -3.82 -10.20 -3.38
N CYS A 58 -4.60 -9.48 -2.58
CA CYS A 58 -5.10 -9.99 -1.30
C CYS A 58 -5.96 -11.24 -1.49
N GLU A 59 -6.83 -11.26 -2.49
CA GLU A 59 -7.66 -12.42 -2.82
C GLU A 59 -6.80 -13.63 -3.18
N GLU A 60 -5.80 -13.44 -4.04
CA GLU A 60 -4.92 -14.54 -4.47
C GLU A 60 -4.08 -15.11 -3.32
N PHE A 61 -3.61 -14.25 -2.42
CA PHE A 61 -2.82 -14.66 -1.26
C PHE A 61 -3.68 -15.06 -0.05
N SER A 62 -5.02 -15.02 -0.19
CA SER A 62 -5.97 -15.37 0.89
C SER A 62 -5.73 -14.58 2.18
N ILE A 63 -5.42 -13.31 2.05
CA ILE A 63 -5.29 -12.37 3.17
C ILE A 63 -6.35 -11.29 3.08
N SER A 64 -6.80 -10.79 4.23
CA SER A 64 -7.74 -9.67 4.26
C SER A 64 -7.01 -8.35 4.01
N ILE A 65 -7.77 -7.31 3.64
CA ILE A 65 -7.23 -5.95 3.51
C ILE A 65 -6.61 -5.48 4.84
N ASP A 66 -7.26 -5.78 5.96
CA ASP A 66 -6.75 -5.42 7.28
C ASP A 66 -5.41 -6.11 7.59
N GLU A 67 -5.30 -7.39 7.26
CA GLU A 67 -4.03 -8.14 7.39
C GLU A 67 -2.94 -7.56 6.49
N PHE A 68 -3.29 -7.16 5.27
CA PHE A 68 -2.36 -6.55 4.32
C PHE A 68 -1.72 -5.28 4.89
N TYR A 69 -2.51 -4.42 5.52
CA TYR A 69 -2.03 -3.16 6.11
C TYR A 69 -1.49 -3.32 7.54
N SER A 70 -1.68 -4.48 8.17
CA SER A 70 -1.21 -4.72 9.55
C SER A 70 0.31 -4.78 9.62
N HIS A 71 0.84 -4.65 10.85
CA HIS A 71 2.27 -4.80 11.12
C HIS A 71 2.65 -6.22 11.55
N LYS A 72 1.70 -7.16 11.55
CA LYS A 72 1.97 -8.55 11.91
C LYS A 72 2.85 -9.22 10.85
N ARG A 73 3.84 -9.98 11.31
CA ARG A 73 4.72 -10.75 10.43
C ARG A 73 4.00 -12.03 9.99
N LEU A 74 3.32 -11.97 8.85
CA LEU A 74 2.80 -13.16 8.16
C LEU A 74 3.73 -13.41 6.97
N ASN A 75 4.18 -14.65 6.80
CA ASN A 75 5.13 -15.00 5.75
C ASN A 75 4.64 -14.60 4.36
N ASP A 76 3.36 -14.83 4.07
CA ASP A 76 2.78 -14.51 2.76
C ASP A 76 2.58 -13.00 2.55
N ARG A 77 2.44 -12.21 3.61
CA ARG A 77 2.20 -10.77 3.49
C ARG A 77 3.34 -10.04 2.82
N ARG A 78 4.60 -10.39 3.12
CA ARG A 78 5.75 -9.73 2.47
C ARG A 78 5.75 -9.95 0.96
N TYR A 79 5.36 -11.14 0.51
CA TYR A 79 5.24 -11.44 -0.91
C TYR A 79 4.05 -10.70 -1.53
N ALA A 80 2.92 -10.64 -0.84
CA ALA A 80 1.76 -9.88 -1.29
C ALA A 80 2.10 -8.39 -1.44
N VAL A 81 2.72 -7.79 -0.44
CA VAL A 81 3.15 -6.38 -0.49
C VAL A 81 4.19 -6.16 -1.60
N GLY A 82 5.15 -7.06 -1.74
CA GLY A 82 6.18 -6.98 -2.79
C GLY A 82 5.59 -7.05 -4.19
N VAL A 83 4.64 -7.95 -4.42
CA VAL A 83 3.93 -8.07 -5.71
C VAL A 83 3.12 -6.81 -5.99
N CYS A 84 2.38 -6.29 -5.01
CA CYS A 84 1.66 -5.04 -5.15
C CYS A 84 2.60 -3.90 -5.55
N ALA A 85 3.72 -3.76 -4.87
CA ALA A 85 4.69 -2.71 -5.15
C ALA A 85 5.20 -2.76 -6.59
N LEU A 86 5.55 -3.95 -7.07
CA LEU A 86 6.01 -4.14 -8.45
C LEU A 86 4.91 -3.83 -9.48
N LEU A 87 3.67 -4.24 -9.20
CA LEU A 87 2.54 -3.97 -10.08
C LEU A 87 2.20 -2.47 -10.12
N LEU A 88 2.23 -1.81 -8.98
CA LEU A 88 2.00 -0.35 -8.91
C LEU A 88 3.09 0.40 -9.69
N GLN A 89 4.33 -0.03 -9.60
CA GLN A 89 5.44 0.54 -10.35
C GLN A 89 5.27 0.34 -11.86
N ASN A 90 4.99 -0.88 -12.28
CA ASN A 90 5.04 -1.27 -13.69
C ASN A 90 3.74 -0.98 -14.46
N LYS A 91 2.58 -1.11 -13.80
CA LYS A 91 1.27 -0.95 -14.46
C LYS A 91 0.63 0.40 -14.22
N VAL A 92 0.84 1.00 -13.05
CA VAL A 92 0.24 2.28 -12.69
C VAL A 92 1.23 3.43 -12.91
N GLY A 93 2.53 3.12 -12.92
CA GLY A 93 3.58 4.10 -13.15
C GLY A 93 3.92 4.96 -11.92
N LEU A 94 3.69 4.43 -10.73
CA LEU A 94 4.00 5.11 -9.48
C LEU A 94 5.48 4.98 -9.11
N ASP A 95 6.05 6.02 -8.50
CA ASP A 95 7.41 5.97 -7.95
C ASP A 95 7.41 5.31 -6.56
N ASN A 96 8.59 5.05 -6.02
CA ASN A 96 8.74 4.40 -4.71
C ASN A 96 8.09 5.19 -3.58
N SER A 97 8.12 6.50 -3.65
CA SER A 97 7.50 7.38 -2.64
C SER A 97 5.97 7.25 -2.64
N ASP A 98 5.36 7.24 -3.83
CA ASP A 98 3.92 7.06 -4.00
C ASP A 98 3.48 5.67 -3.55
N ILE A 99 4.25 4.64 -3.91
CA ILE A 99 3.99 3.25 -3.51
C ILE A 99 4.06 3.12 -1.99
N SER A 100 5.08 3.68 -1.37
CA SER A 100 5.23 3.70 0.09
C SER A 100 4.02 4.34 0.77
N PHE A 101 3.56 5.46 0.22
CA PHE A 101 2.38 6.16 0.73
C PHE A 101 1.11 5.30 0.62
N LEU A 102 0.84 4.73 -0.55
CA LEU A 102 -0.37 3.93 -0.79
C LEU A 102 -0.37 2.62 -0.02
N LEU A 103 0.78 1.96 0.10
CA LEU A 103 0.88 0.70 0.83
C LEU A 103 1.04 0.89 2.34
N ARG A 104 1.18 2.13 2.79
CA ARG A 104 1.37 2.49 4.21
C ARG A 104 2.57 1.76 4.84
N LYS A 105 3.66 1.68 4.07
CA LYS A 105 4.91 1.02 4.49
C LYS A 105 6.09 1.95 4.24
N PRO A 106 7.12 1.93 5.09
CA PRO A 106 8.35 2.67 4.81
C PRO A 106 8.98 2.25 3.48
N ALA A 107 9.62 3.19 2.80
CA ALA A 107 10.22 2.96 1.47
C ALA A 107 11.28 1.85 1.48
N ASP A 108 12.08 1.74 2.55
CA ASP A 108 13.08 0.68 2.71
C ASP A 108 12.44 -0.70 2.81
N ILE A 109 11.33 -0.84 3.55
CA ILE A 109 10.57 -2.08 3.66
C ILE A 109 9.97 -2.47 2.31
N VAL A 110 9.40 -1.51 1.58
CA VAL A 110 8.88 -1.75 0.21
C VAL A 110 9.99 -2.28 -0.70
N SER A 111 11.18 -1.69 -0.65
CA SER A 111 12.33 -2.13 -1.45
C SER A 111 12.77 -3.54 -1.08
N ILE A 112 12.83 -3.88 0.21
CA ILE A 112 13.17 -5.22 0.68
C ILE A 112 12.16 -6.25 0.17
N TYR A 113 10.86 -5.94 0.24
CA TYR A 113 9.82 -6.85 -0.20
C TYR A 113 9.81 -7.02 -1.72
N LYS A 114 10.05 -5.97 -2.51
CA LYS A 114 10.23 -6.07 -3.96
C LYS A 114 11.40 -6.99 -4.31
N ASN A 115 12.52 -6.84 -3.62
CA ASN A 115 13.69 -7.71 -3.83
C ASN A 115 13.39 -9.16 -3.51
N SER A 116 12.57 -9.45 -2.49
CA SER A 116 12.14 -10.80 -2.18
C SER A 116 11.45 -11.48 -3.36
N ILE A 117 10.67 -10.74 -4.15
CA ILE A 117 10.02 -11.26 -5.35
C ILE A 117 11.07 -11.56 -6.43
N ASN A 118 12.03 -10.66 -6.65
CA ASN A 118 13.08 -10.84 -7.66
C ASN A 118 14.01 -12.02 -7.35
N LEU A 119 14.09 -12.45 -6.09
CA LEU A 119 14.92 -13.58 -5.66
C LEU A 119 14.21 -14.94 -5.73
N LEU A 120 12.93 -14.97 -6.10
CA LEU A 120 12.19 -16.23 -6.24
C LEU A 120 12.76 -17.10 -7.36
N ARG A 121 12.85 -18.40 -7.13
CA ARG A 121 13.41 -19.36 -8.08
C ARG A 121 12.44 -20.52 -8.32
N ASP A 122 12.18 -20.82 -9.59
CA ASP A 122 11.28 -21.90 -10.03
C ASP A 122 11.65 -23.27 -9.46
N ALA A 123 12.94 -23.52 -9.24
CA ALA A 123 13.45 -24.79 -8.75
C ALA A 123 13.10 -25.07 -7.28
N ARG A 124 12.67 -24.05 -6.53
CA ARG A 124 12.29 -24.21 -5.12
C ARG A 124 10.76 -24.38 -5.02
N PRO A 125 10.27 -25.49 -4.39
CA PRO A 125 8.82 -25.74 -4.33
C PRO A 125 8.00 -24.60 -3.69
N ASP A 126 8.51 -24.00 -2.62
CA ASP A 126 7.81 -22.89 -1.96
C ASP A 126 7.79 -21.62 -2.82
N ASP A 127 8.89 -21.32 -3.48
CA ASP A 127 9.00 -20.20 -4.41
C ASP A 127 8.08 -20.39 -5.62
N TYR A 128 8.00 -21.61 -6.14
CA TYR A 128 7.13 -21.96 -7.26
C TYR A 128 5.66 -21.65 -6.96
N LYS A 129 5.21 -21.92 -5.74
CA LYS A 129 3.84 -21.58 -5.32
C LYS A 129 3.57 -20.08 -5.42
N ILE A 130 4.54 -19.27 -4.99
CA ILE A 130 4.44 -17.81 -5.07
C ILE A 130 4.44 -17.34 -6.52
N ILE A 131 5.34 -17.87 -7.34
CA ILE A 131 5.44 -17.55 -8.78
C ILE A 131 4.11 -17.86 -9.48
N LYS A 132 3.50 -18.99 -9.15
CA LYS A 132 2.20 -19.39 -9.70
C LYS A 132 1.09 -18.40 -9.32
N ARG A 133 1.07 -17.94 -8.05
CA ARG A 133 0.12 -16.90 -7.60
C ARG A 133 0.32 -15.59 -8.36
N ILE A 134 1.57 -15.19 -8.61
CA ILE A 134 1.88 -13.99 -9.39
C ILE A 134 1.35 -14.12 -10.81
N ALA A 135 1.53 -15.28 -11.45
CA ALA A 135 0.99 -15.54 -12.78
C ALA A 135 -0.54 -15.45 -12.80
N ASN A 136 -1.22 -15.98 -11.79
CA ASN A 136 -2.67 -15.89 -11.64
C ASN A 136 -3.14 -14.44 -11.49
N ILE A 137 -2.44 -13.64 -10.69
CA ILE A 137 -2.73 -12.21 -10.50
C ILE A 137 -2.62 -11.48 -11.84
N ASN A 138 -1.55 -11.71 -12.58
CA ASN A 138 -1.34 -11.08 -13.89
C ASN A 138 -2.45 -11.43 -14.87
N SER A 139 -2.91 -12.69 -14.88
CA SER A 139 -4.03 -13.12 -15.72
C SER A 139 -5.33 -12.42 -15.34
N LYS A 140 -5.65 -12.34 -14.05
CA LYS A 140 -6.85 -11.65 -13.55
C LYS A 140 -6.85 -10.17 -13.91
N LEU A 141 -5.71 -9.50 -13.79
CA LEU A 141 -5.58 -8.08 -14.12
C LEU A 141 -5.71 -7.82 -15.62
N LYS A 142 -5.25 -8.74 -16.49
CA LYS A 142 -5.48 -8.66 -17.93
C LYS A 142 -6.96 -8.77 -18.27
N ASP A 143 -7.68 -9.70 -17.66
CA ASP A 143 -9.11 -9.90 -17.90
C ASP A 143 -9.91 -8.65 -17.52
N LEU A 144 -9.54 -7.98 -16.43
CA LEU A 144 -10.17 -6.74 -16.00
C LEU A 144 -9.95 -5.58 -16.99
N LYS A 145 -8.80 -5.54 -17.69
CA LYS A 145 -8.51 -4.51 -18.71
C LYS A 145 -9.30 -4.70 -20.00
N ASN A 146 -9.77 -5.91 -20.28
CA ASN A 146 -10.48 -6.25 -21.51
C ASN A 146 -11.99 -6.15 -21.39
N GLU A 147 -12.50 -5.77 -20.23
CA GLU A 147 -13.95 -5.53 -20.00
C GLU A 147 -14.37 -4.11 -20.36
#